data_d2d7a3fd0e209f0038600aaf5a153e15
#
_entry.id   d2d7a3fd0e209f0038600aaf5a153e15
#
_cell.length_a   1.000
_cell.length_b   1.000
_cell.length_c   1.000
_cell.angle_alpha   90.00
_cell.angle_beta   90.00
_cell.angle_gamma   90.00
#
_symmetry.space_group_name_H-M   'P 1'
#
loop_
_entity.id
_entity.type
_entity.pdbx_description
1 polymer ?
#
loop_
_entity_poly.entity_id
_entity_poly.type
_entity_poly.pdbx_seq_one_letter_code
_entity_poly.pdbx_strand_id
1 'polypeptide(L)'
;MLIKIFNLLNFIPEFTHKTTTQEISERIKGKDHDFIIVHEKSEPAGFLVAYNIDQKTYYNWIMGVLPKFRRKGYGRKLIELFESIAKEKGYTVVQVKTTDKFKAMQRLLAEKNYKEIGKDEEGKIILRKNL
;
A
#
# COMPACT_ATOMS: atom_id res chain seq x y z
N MET A 1 -10.95 11.88 3.92
CA MET A 1 -10.07 10.70 3.89
C MET A 1 -8.61 11.05 3.56
N LEU A 2 -8.38 11.88 2.53
CA LEU A 2 -7.03 12.30 2.12
C LEU A 2 -6.22 12.95 3.24
N ILE A 3 -6.81 13.90 3.97
CA ILE A 3 -6.15 14.59 5.08
C ILE A 3 -5.77 13.60 6.17
N LYS A 4 -6.65 12.63 6.45
CA LYS A 4 -6.40 11.60 7.45
C LYS A 4 -5.20 10.72 7.06
N ILE A 5 -5.11 10.34 5.78
CA ILE A 5 -3.96 9.58 5.25
C ILE A 5 -2.67 10.39 5.40
N PHE A 6 -2.70 11.67 5.03
CA PHE A 6 -1.53 12.54 5.16
C PHE A 6 -1.05 12.64 6.61
N ASN A 7 -1.98 12.80 7.55
CA ASN A 7 -1.63 12.86 8.97
C ASN A 7 -1.01 11.56 9.46
N LEU A 8 -1.52 10.41 9.00
CA LEU A 8 -0.98 9.11 9.37
C LEU A 8 0.44 8.90 8.84
N LEU A 9 0.74 9.40 7.64
CA LEU A 9 2.09 9.33 7.06
C LEU A 9 3.15 9.93 7.98
N ASN A 10 2.81 10.99 8.72
CA ASN A 10 3.74 11.67 9.61
C ASN A 10 4.15 10.81 10.82
N PHE A 11 3.41 9.76 11.13
CA PHE A 11 3.70 8.85 12.24
C PHE A 11 4.49 7.60 11.83
N ILE A 12 4.89 7.50 10.56
CA ILE A 12 5.68 6.36 10.07
C ILE A 12 7.14 6.82 9.93
N PRO A 13 8.03 6.40 10.86
CA PRO A 13 9.41 6.90 10.87
C PRO A 13 10.24 6.46 9.67
N GLU A 14 9.91 5.33 9.04
CA GLU A 14 10.63 4.83 7.87
C GLU A 14 10.39 5.65 6.60
N PHE A 15 9.36 6.48 6.57
CA PHE A 15 9.08 7.33 5.43
C PHE A 15 9.92 8.59 5.53
N THR A 16 11.08 8.58 4.89
CA THR A 16 12.02 9.70 4.91
C THR A 16 11.58 10.86 4.02
N HIS A 17 10.83 10.55 2.95
CA HIS A 17 10.21 11.57 2.10
C HIS A 17 8.73 11.68 2.48
N LYS A 18 8.31 12.86 2.89
CA LYS A 18 6.91 13.10 3.27
C LYS A 18 6.11 13.50 2.05
N THR A 19 5.19 12.63 1.65
CA THR A 19 4.26 12.91 0.55
C THR A 19 3.20 13.91 1.01
N THR A 20 3.00 14.97 0.24
CA THR A 20 2.00 16.00 0.56
C THR A 20 0.61 15.59 0.10
N THR A 21 -0.42 16.26 0.64
CA THR A 21 -1.80 16.04 0.17
C THR A 21 -1.93 16.38 -1.31
N GLN A 22 -1.22 17.40 -1.77
CA GLN A 22 -1.23 17.78 -3.18
C GLN A 22 -0.63 16.70 -4.07
N GLU A 23 0.50 16.12 -3.66
CA GLU A 23 1.13 15.02 -4.42
C GLU A 23 0.20 13.81 -4.52
N ILE A 24 -0.47 13.46 -3.43
CA ILE A 24 -1.42 12.34 -3.45
C ILE A 24 -2.58 12.66 -4.39
N SER A 25 -3.15 13.85 -4.26
CA SER A 25 -4.28 14.29 -5.07
C SER A 25 -3.94 14.27 -6.57
N GLU A 26 -2.76 14.76 -6.94
CA GLU A 26 -2.31 14.76 -8.33
C GLU A 26 -2.07 13.35 -8.86
N ARG A 27 -1.48 12.47 -8.02
CA ARG A 27 -1.17 11.10 -8.42
C ARG A 27 -2.43 10.30 -8.77
N ILE A 28 -3.50 10.47 -7.99
CA ILE A 28 -4.74 9.71 -8.17
C ILE A 28 -5.75 10.38 -9.06
N LYS A 29 -5.49 11.61 -9.52
CA LYS A 29 -6.43 12.37 -10.35
C LYS A 29 -6.77 11.61 -11.63
N GLY A 30 -8.07 11.45 -11.88
CA GLY A 30 -8.56 10.73 -13.05
C GLY A 30 -8.37 9.21 -12.99
N LYS A 31 -7.95 8.68 -11.85
CA LYS A 31 -7.73 7.25 -11.67
C LYS A 31 -8.72 6.68 -10.67
N ASP A 32 -9.09 5.43 -10.89
CA ASP A 32 -9.76 4.64 -9.87
C ASP A 32 -8.82 4.51 -8.68
N HIS A 33 -9.29 4.76 -7.47
CA HIS A 33 -8.43 4.74 -6.30
C HIS A 33 -9.21 4.39 -5.04
N ASP A 34 -8.48 3.98 -4.00
CA ASP A 34 -9.03 3.69 -2.68
C ASP A 34 -8.07 4.15 -1.60
N PHE A 35 -8.65 4.70 -0.53
CA PHE A 35 -7.97 4.94 0.74
C PHE A 35 -8.50 3.92 1.74
N ILE A 36 -7.62 3.07 2.26
CA ILE A 36 -7.98 2.03 3.21
C ILE A 36 -7.36 2.37 4.55
N ILE A 37 -8.17 2.39 5.62
CA ILE A 37 -7.68 2.62 6.98
C ILE A 37 -8.19 1.48 7.84
N VAL A 38 -7.29 0.82 8.57
CA VAL A 38 -7.64 -0.18 9.56
C VAL A 38 -7.51 0.42 10.95
N HIS A 39 -8.39 0.01 11.84
CA HIS A 39 -8.46 0.55 13.19
C HIS A 39 -8.27 -0.56 14.23
N GLU A 40 -7.65 -0.22 15.35
CA GLU A 40 -7.70 -1.04 16.56
C GLU A 40 -8.55 -0.27 17.56
N LYS A 41 -9.72 -0.86 17.91
CA LYS A 41 -10.74 -0.14 18.68
C LYS A 41 -11.15 1.13 17.92
N SER A 42 -10.86 2.30 18.43
CA SER A 42 -11.22 3.56 17.75
C SER A 42 -10.02 4.29 17.14
N GLU A 43 -8.82 3.71 17.26
CA GLU A 43 -7.61 4.34 16.77
C GLU A 43 -7.20 3.82 15.38
N PRO A 44 -6.80 4.70 14.46
CA PRO A 44 -6.20 4.25 13.21
C PRO A 44 -4.91 3.51 13.48
N ALA A 45 -4.80 2.28 12.98
CA ALA A 45 -3.62 1.44 13.17
C ALA A 45 -2.73 1.39 11.94
N GLY A 46 -3.30 1.55 10.76
CA GLY A 46 -2.57 1.52 9.51
C GLY A 46 -3.42 2.01 8.36
N PHE A 47 -2.79 2.17 7.21
CA PHE A 47 -3.44 2.72 6.02
C PHE A 47 -2.79 2.21 4.75
N LEU A 48 -3.53 2.35 3.65
CA LEU A 48 -3.07 1.99 2.33
C LEU A 48 -3.71 2.92 1.30
N VAL A 49 -2.94 3.38 0.32
CA VAL A 49 -3.44 4.15 -0.81
C VAL A 49 -3.19 3.34 -2.07
N ALA A 50 -4.24 3.07 -2.82
CA ALA A 50 -4.17 2.28 -4.05
C ALA A 50 -4.79 3.03 -5.21
N TYR A 51 -4.27 2.80 -6.41
CA TYR A 51 -4.87 3.30 -7.65
C TYR A 51 -4.52 2.38 -8.82
N ASN A 52 -5.29 2.46 -9.89
CA ASN A 52 -5.04 1.64 -11.07
C ASN A 52 -3.91 2.23 -11.91
N ILE A 53 -3.01 1.36 -12.40
CA ILE A 53 -1.94 1.77 -13.31
C ILE A 53 -2.24 1.39 -14.76
N ASP A 54 -3.16 0.44 -14.95
CA ASP A 54 -3.75 0.11 -16.25
C ASP A 54 -5.11 -0.56 -16.01
N GLN A 55 -5.77 -1.03 -17.07
CA GLN A 55 -7.13 -1.57 -16.96
C GLN A 55 -7.23 -2.84 -16.12
N LYS A 56 -6.15 -3.58 -15.95
CA LYS A 56 -6.17 -4.86 -15.24
C LYS A 56 -5.35 -4.87 -13.95
N THR A 57 -4.54 -3.83 -13.67
CA THR A 57 -3.59 -3.81 -12.56
C THR A 57 -3.93 -2.75 -11.54
N TYR A 58 -4.14 -3.17 -10.30
CA TYR A 58 -4.34 -2.28 -9.16
C TYR A 58 -3.04 -2.21 -8.37
N TYR A 59 -2.62 -0.99 -8.04
CA TYR A 59 -1.32 -0.73 -7.46
C TYR A 59 -1.46 -0.22 -6.02
N ASN A 60 -0.83 -0.92 -5.09
CA ASN A 60 -0.67 -0.47 -3.71
C ASN A 60 0.52 0.48 -3.68
N TRP A 61 0.24 1.78 -3.69
CA TRP A 61 1.26 2.82 -3.79
C TRP A 61 1.91 3.14 -2.45
N ILE A 62 1.09 3.39 -1.42
CA ILE A 62 1.59 3.74 -0.09
C ILE A 62 0.88 2.85 0.93
N MET A 63 1.66 2.27 1.84
CA MET A 63 1.09 1.45 2.90
C MET A 63 1.96 1.58 4.14
N GLY A 64 1.33 1.70 5.29
CA GLY A 64 2.05 1.76 6.55
C GLY A 64 1.21 1.29 7.72
N VAL A 65 1.89 0.74 8.72
CA VAL A 65 1.32 0.41 10.02
C VAL A 65 2.04 1.27 11.04
N LEU A 66 1.29 1.98 11.88
CA LEU A 66 1.88 2.85 12.88
C LEU A 66 2.69 2.01 13.88
N PRO A 67 3.84 2.52 14.37
CA PRO A 67 4.74 1.74 15.24
C PRO A 67 4.06 1.08 16.42
N LYS A 68 3.12 1.78 17.06
CA LYS A 68 2.36 1.30 18.22
C LYS A 68 1.58 0.02 17.93
N PHE A 69 1.19 -0.19 16.68
CA PHE A 69 0.31 -1.29 16.28
C PHE A 69 1.02 -2.37 15.47
N ARG A 70 2.34 -2.34 15.40
CA ARG A 70 3.11 -3.34 14.67
C ARG A 70 3.09 -4.70 15.35
N ARG A 71 3.38 -5.76 14.59
CA ARG A 71 3.40 -7.15 15.04
C ARG A 71 2.04 -7.67 15.52
N LYS A 72 0.95 -7.06 15.04
CA LYS A 72 -0.42 -7.46 15.37
C LYS A 72 -1.20 -7.94 14.15
N GLY A 73 -0.56 -8.07 13.00
CA GLY A 73 -1.20 -8.56 11.77
C GLY A 73 -1.92 -7.51 10.93
N TYR A 74 -1.76 -6.21 11.23
CA TYR A 74 -2.44 -5.16 10.46
C TYR A 74 -1.90 -5.02 9.04
N GLY A 75 -0.60 -5.24 8.83
CA GLY A 75 -0.04 -5.25 7.49
C GLY A 75 -0.67 -6.32 6.60
N ARG A 76 -0.81 -7.52 7.13
CA ARG A 76 -1.49 -8.63 6.44
C ARG A 76 -2.94 -8.28 6.15
N LYS A 77 -3.64 -7.71 7.10
CA LYS A 77 -5.03 -7.31 6.94
C LYS A 77 -5.20 -6.26 5.85
N LEU A 78 -4.30 -5.27 5.79
CA LEU A 78 -4.33 -4.24 4.75
C LEU A 78 -4.14 -4.86 3.36
N ILE A 79 -3.19 -5.76 3.20
CA ILE A 79 -2.96 -6.45 1.92
C ILE A 79 -4.19 -7.26 1.52
N GLU A 80 -4.80 -7.97 2.46
CA GLU A 80 -5.99 -8.79 2.19
C GLU A 80 -7.18 -7.92 1.78
N LEU A 81 -7.39 -6.80 2.45
CA LEU A 81 -8.45 -5.85 2.07
C LEU A 81 -8.19 -5.26 0.69
N PHE A 82 -6.97 -4.86 0.43
CA PHE A 82 -6.56 -4.34 -0.87
C PHE A 82 -6.84 -5.34 -1.99
N GLU A 83 -6.43 -6.60 -1.83
CA GLU A 83 -6.68 -7.64 -2.82
C GLU A 83 -8.17 -7.91 -3.02
N SER A 84 -8.93 -7.90 -1.93
CA SER A 84 -10.38 -8.10 -1.98
C SER A 84 -11.06 -6.98 -2.77
N ILE A 85 -10.69 -5.74 -2.51
CA ILE A 85 -11.23 -4.57 -3.23
C ILE A 85 -10.84 -4.64 -4.72
N ALA A 86 -9.59 -4.94 -5.01
CA ALA A 86 -9.12 -5.05 -6.39
C ALA A 86 -9.90 -6.10 -7.16
N LYS A 87 -10.09 -7.26 -6.57
CA LYS A 87 -10.85 -8.36 -7.17
C LYS A 87 -12.30 -7.98 -7.41
N GLU A 88 -12.94 -7.36 -6.43
CA GLU A 88 -14.32 -6.91 -6.53
C GLU A 88 -14.51 -5.88 -7.66
N LYS A 89 -13.52 -5.02 -7.86
CA LYS A 89 -13.53 -4.01 -8.94
C LYS A 89 -13.19 -4.58 -10.31
N GLY A 90 -12.81 -5.86 -10.39
CA GLY A 90 -12.52 -6.53 -11.65
C GLY A 90 -11.06 -6.52 -12.08
N TYR A 91 -10.16 -6.07 -11.23
CA TYR A 91 -8.73 -6.14 -11.53
C TYR A 91 -8.25 -7.59 -11.42
N THR A 92 -7.31 -7.99 -12.28
CA THR A 92 -6.77 -9.35 -12.32
C THR A 92 -5.34 -9.44 -11.81
N VAL A 93 -4.67 -8.29 -11.65
CA VAL A 93 -3.29 -8.20 -11.18
C VAL A 93 -3.19 -7.14 -10.10
N VAL A 94 -2.45 -7.43 -9.05
CA VAL A 94 -2.07 -6.43 -8.04
C VAL A 94 -0.57 -6.26 -8.04
N GLN A 95 -0.13 -5.03 -7.80
CA GLN A 95 1.29 -4.67 -7.79
C GLN A 95 1.64 -3.88 -6.54
N VAL A 96 2.86 -4.13 -6.04
CA VAL A 96 3.45 -3.38 -4.91
C VAL A 96 4.90 -3.10 -5.25
N LYS A 97 5.43 -1.98 -4.77
CA LYS A 97 6.86 -1.69 -4.81
C LYS A 97 7.38 -1.62 -3.38
N THR A 98 8.57 -2.10 -3.14
CA THR A 98 9.22 -2.03 -1.83
C THR A 98 10.73 -1.87 -2.01
N THR A 99 11.44 -1.63 -0.91
CA THR A 99 12.90 -1.50 -0.91
C THR A 99 13.52 -2.52 0.02
N ASP A 100 14.84 -2.72 -0.12
CA ASP A 100 15.57 -3.69 0.70
C ASP A 100 15.50 -3.39 2.19
N LYS A 101 15.29 -2.14 2.59
CA LYS A 101 15.19 -1.80 4.01
C LYS A 101 13.90 -2.27 4.68
N PHE A 102 12.88 -2.61 3.89
CA PHE A 102 11.58 -3.06 4.42
C PHE A 102 11.49 -4.58 4.42
N LYS A 103 12.31 -5.25 5.23
CA LYS A 103 12.39 -6.72 5.25
C LYS A 103 11.09 -7.40 5.68
N ALA A 104 10.38 -6.83 6.66
CA ALA A 104 9.10 -7.38 7.11
C ALA A 104 8.05 -7.34 5.99
N MET A 105 8.04 -6.27 5.19
CA MET A 105 7.14 -6.15 4.05
C MET A 105 7.48 -7.19 2.98
N GLN A 106 8.76 -7.38 2.68
CA GLN A 106 9.19 -8.39 1.71
C GLN A 106 8.74 -9.79 2.12
N ARG A 107 8.89 -10.14 3.41
CA ARG A 107 8.43 -11.45 3.91
C ARG A 107 6.92 -11.61 3.79
N LEU A 108 6.17 -10.57 4.16
CA LEU A 108 4.71 -10.59 4.06
C LEU A 108 4.26 -10.80 2.61
N LEU A 109 4.84 -10.05 1.67
CA LEU A 109 4.49 -10.16 0.26
C LEU A 109 4.83 -11.55 -0.30
N ALA A 110 5.97 -12.12 0.09
CA ALA A 110 6.34 -13.47 -0.31
C ALA A 110 5.33 -14.50 0.23
N GLU A 111 4.91 -14.36 1.49
CA GLU A 111 3.90 -15.24 2.09
C GLU A 111 2.56 -15.12 1.38
N LYS A 112 2.23 -13.95 0.85
CA LYS A 112 0.98 -13.70 0.12
C LYS A 112 1.11 -14.03 -1.37
N ASN A 113 2.20 -14.68 -1.78
CA ASN A 113 2.44 -15.15 -3.15
C ASN A 113 2.72 -14.05 -4.18
N TYR A 114 3.22 -12.91 -3.74
CA TYR A 114 3.75 -11.90 -4.65
C TYR A 114 5.11 -12.36 -5.16
N LYS A 115 5.37 -12.10 -6.43
CA LYS A 115 6.64 -12.45 -7.08
C LYS A 115 7.34 -11.21 -7.59
N GLU A 116 8.65 -11.15 -7.38
CA GLU A 116 9.46 -10.08 -7.90
C GLU A 116 9.55 -10.18 -9.42
N ILE A 117 9.25 -9.08 -10.12
CA ILE A 117 9.30 -9.03 -11.58
C ILE A 117 10.41 -8.11 -12.10
N GLY A 118 11.05 -7.35 -11.22
CA GLY A 118 12.12 -6.45 -11.59
C GLY A 118 12.28 -5.31 -10.61
N LYS A 119 12.99 -4.27 -11.05
CA LYS A 119 13.20 -3.04 -10.29
C LYS A 119 12.85 -1.85 -11.16
N ASP A 120 12.40 -0.77 -10.52
CA ASP A 120 12.14 0.48 -11.25
C ASP A 120 13.43 1.31 -11.36
N GLU A 121 13.32 2.51 -11.95
CA GLU A 121 14.46 3.40 -12.19
C GLU A 121 15.13 3.86 -10.89
N GLU A 122 14.38 3.89 -9.78
CA GLU A 122 14.89 4.27 -8.47
C GLU A 122 15.46 3.09 -7.69
N GLY A 123 15.45 1.89 -8.28
CA GLY A 123 15.94 0.67 -7.63
C GLY A 123 14.93 0.00 -6.71
N LYS A 124 13.68 0.43 -6.72
CA LYS A 124 12.63 -0.21 -5.92
C LYS A 124 12.23 -1.54 -6.55
N ILE A 125 12.06 -2.54 -5.70
CA ILE A 125 11.64 -3.88 -6.14
C ILE A 125 10.17 -3.85 -6.51
N ILE A 126 9.84 -4.34 -7.70
CA ILE A 126 8.46 -4.44 -8.18
C ILE A 126 7.98 -5.87 -8.00
N LEU A 127 6.86 -6.04 -7.30
CA LEU A 127 6.26 -7.36 -7.06
C LEU A 127 4.84 -7.38 -7.57
N ARG A 128 4.44 -8.50 -8.14
CA ARG A 128 3.09 -8.72 -8.67
C ARG A 128 2.51 -10.04 -8.22
N LYS A 129 1.18 -10.07 -8.20
CA LYS A 129 0.39 -11.26 -7.91
C LYS A 129 -0.82 -11.27 -8.84
N ASN A 130 -1.12 -12.43 -9.41
CA ASN A 130 -2.38 -12.64 -10.15
C ASN A 130 -3.48 -12.96 -9.15
N LEU A 131 -4.61 -12.30 -9.32
CA LEU A 131 -5.78 -12.51 -8.46
C LEU A 131 -6.61 -13.71 -8.93
#